data_8579fe3940a005fd26528bdf5ec7d8c7
#
_entry.id   8579fe3940a005fd26528bdf5ec7d8c7
#
_cell.length_a   1.000
_cell.length_b   1.000
_cell.length_c   1.000
_cell.angle_alpha   90.00
_cell.angle_beta   90.00
_cell.angle_gamma   90.00
#
_symmetry.space_group_name_H-M   'P 1'
#
loop_
_entity.id
_entity.type
_entity.pdbx_description
1 polymer ?
#
loop_
_entity_poly.entity_id
_entity_poly.type
_entity_poly.pdbx_seq_one_letter_code
_entity_poly.pdbx_strand_id
1 'polypeptide(L)'
;MNHQKERMQMTDASVVSGALSASAEWAAVDWRLVERQVRRLQARIAQAEKTGKAGKVKALQRILAHSFSAKLWATRRVVVNKGRRSPGVDGVLWKTPEEKWIAARSLRARGYRPRPLRRIYIPKKNGKLRPLSIPTMTDRAMQALYLLALNPVAEVRADPNSYGFRPYRSTADALGQCFCVFAKKCSPKVVFDADIKACFDRISHPWLLANVPMDKAILRKWLAAGYVEATVLYPTEEGTPQGGIISPVLANLTLDGLERVAHEAAPGRSLVNVVRYADDFLVTARTPEILNEKVIPAIKTFLAERGLEISEEKSKVTDIETGFDFLGATIRKYDGKLLMTPSRKSVKGFLDSIRGTIKAHAGGAFRELTRLLNPRIRGWANYYRNIVSSRVFTKVDSAIFDAMVRWMRRRHPRKGLSWLRTRYFRSSGHRHWIITAATWKADSSVSYTDLFQASSVPIRRHVKVQAAATAFDPAFRDYFRKLRKTRTQTKAADHTGSFQASAAARRSRQHQPGRVTAASGKA
;
A
#
# COMPACT_ATOMS: atom_id res chain seq x y z
N MET A 1 -48.43 8.82 78.82
CA MET A 1 -47.03 8.36 78.93
C MET A 1 -46.58 7.85 77.59
N ASN A 2 -45.79 8.66 76.90
CA ASN A 2 -45.43 8.49 75.49
C ASN A 2 -44.21 7.55 75.34
N HIS A 3 -44.37 6.56 74.45
CA HIS A 3 -43.23 5.84 73.86
C HIS A 3 -43.17 6.18 72.43
N GLN A 4 -42.23 7.05 72.05
CA GLN A 4 -41.80 7.30 70.71
C GLN A 4 -40.95 6.11 70.22
N LYS A 5 -41.39 5.47 69.18
CA LYS A 5 -40.63 4.49 68.38
C LYS A 5 -39.80 5.23 67.38
N GLU A 6 -38.49 5.27 67.54
CA GLU A 6 -37.53 5.65 66.55
C GLU A 6 -37.53 4.57 65.43
N ARG A 7 -37.94 4.94 64.20
CA ARG A 7 -37.73 4.15 62.97
C ARG A 7 -36.34 4.48 62.45
N MET A 8 -35.43 3.56 62.66
CA MET A 8 -34.17 3.54 61.88
C MET A 8 -34.47 3.35 60.42
N GLN A 9 -34.27 4.39 59.61
CA GLN A 9 -34.23 4.28 58.14
C GLN A 9 -32.93 3.61 57.75
N MET A 10 -32.98 2.34 57.34
CA MET A 10 -31.93 1.69 56.59
C MET A 10 -32.00 2.26 55.17
N THR A 11 -31.03 3.08 54.79
CA THR A 11 -30.75 3.48 53.44
C THR A 11 -30.22 2.27 52.68
N ASP A 12 -31.06 1.67 51.87
CA ASP A 12 -30.66 0.72 50.83
C ASP A 12 -29.70 1.42 49.84
N ALA A 13 -28.42 1.20 50.07
CA ALA A 13 -27.42 1.47 49.05
C ALA A 13 -27.56 0.40 47.95
N SER A 14 -28.49 0.64 47.03
CA SER A 14 -28.56 -0.10 45.78
C SER A 14 -27.24 0.09 45.03
N VAL A 15 -26.38 -0.93 45.11
CA VAL A 15 -25.23 -1.06 44.23
C VAL A 15 -25.76 -1.13 42.81
N VAL A 16 -25.85 0.02 42.16
CA VAL A 16 -26.05 0.11 40.74
C VAL A 16 -24.80 -0.46 40.09
N SER A 17 -24.86 -1.74 39.72
CA SER A 17 -23.91 -2.35 38.80
C SER A 17 -23.98 -1.59 37.50
N GLY A 18 -23.28 -0.46 37.43
CA GLY A 18 -23.25 0.43 36.29
C GLY A 18 -22.60 -0.28 35.12
N ALA A 19 -23.40 -0.75 34.16
CA ALA A 19 -22.89 -1.15 32.85
C ALA A 19 -22.04 0.00 32.31
N LEU A 20 -20.78 -0.30 31.95
CA LEU A 20 -19.89 0.69 31.35
C LEU A 20 -20.58 1.33 30.13
N SER A 21 -20.44 2.65 29.97
CA SER A 21 -20.95 3.31 28.78
C SER A 21 -20.30 2.72 27.52
N ALA A 22 -20.98 2.69 26.41
CA ALA A 22 -20.45 2.17 25.13
C ALA A 22 -19.10 2.83 24.75
N SER A 23 -18.89 4.07 25.16
CA SER A 23 -17.63 4.79 24.99
C SER A 23 -16.51 4.20 25.87
N ALA A 24 -16.79 3.91 27.12
CA ALA A 24 -15.85 3.28 28.06
C ALA A 24 -15.51 1.85 27.63
N GLU A 25 -16.51 1.08 27.17
CA GLU A 25 -16.31 -0.27 26.65
C GLU A 25 -15.37 -0.30 25.44
N TRP A 26 -15.50 0.64 24.45
CA TRP A 26 -14.57 0.75 23.34
C TRP A 26 -13.15 1.12 23.78
N ALA A 27 -13.02 2.02 24.74
CA ALA A 27 -11.72 2.44 25.28
C ALA A 27 -11.02 1.32 26.05
N ALA A 28 -11.77 0.48 26.76
CA ALA A 28 -11.29 -0.65 27.57
C ALA A 28 -10.91 -1.89 26.73
N VAL A 29 -11.15 -1.90 25.40
CA VAL A 29 -10.84 -3.07 24.55
C VAL A 29 -9.35 -3.43 24.58
N ASP A 30 -9.02 -4.63 25.06
CA ASP A 30 -7.69 -5.20 24.85
C ASP A 30 -7.49 -5.64 23.41
N TRP A 31 -6.94 -4.73 22.61
CA TRP A 31 -6.67 -4.98 21.19
C TRP A 31 -5.65 -6.08 20.94
N ARG A 32 -4.76 -6.38 21.90
CA ARG A 32 -3.80 -7.49 21.78
C ARG A 32 -4.51 -8.84 21.91
N LEU A 33 -5.46 -8.93 22.83
CA LEU A 33 -6.29 -10.12 23.00
C LEU A 33 -7.18 -10.35 21.79
N VAL A 34 -7.87 -9.29 21.32
CA VAL A 34 -8.70 -9.32 20.11
C VAL A 34 -7.90 -9.82 18.91
N GLU A 35 -6.72 -9.25 18.65
CA GLU A 35 -5.85 -9.67 17.55
C GLU A 35 -5.41 -11.13 17.69
N ARG A 36 -5.06 -11.57 18.88
CA ARG A 36 -4.64 -12.95 19.16
C ARG A 36 -5.76 -13.95 18.86
N GLN A 37 -6.99 -13.66 19.28
CA GLN A 37 -8.15 -14.52 19.04
C GLN A 37 -8.45 -14.64 17.54
N VAL A 38 -8.47 -13.52 16.83
CA VAL A 38 -8.67 -13.51 15.37
C VAL A 38 -7.58 -14.31 14.66
N ARG A 39 -6.31 -14.08 14.99
CA ARG A 39 -5.17 -14.78 14.36
C ARG A 39 -5.18 -16.29 14.65
N ARG A 40 -5.62 -16.71 15.84
CA ARG A 40 -5.76 -18.14 16.17
C ARG A 40 -6.75 -18.82 15.24
N LEU A 41 -7.90 -18.20 14.98
CA LEU A 41 -8.90 -18.75 14.05
C LEU A 41 -8.39 -18.72 12.61
N GLN A 42 -7.75 -17.65 12.18
CA GLN A 42 -7.14 -17.54 10.85
C GLN A 42 -6.10 -18.63 10.59
N ALA A 43 -5.24 -18.93 11.57
CA ALA A 43 -4.26 -20.01 11.46
C ALA A 43 -4.93 -21.39 11.31
N ARG A 44 -6.01 -21.63 12.05
CA ARG A 44 -6.78 -22.88 11.94
C ARG A 44 -7.49 -23.01 10.59
N ILE A 45 -7.98 -21.90 10.01
CA ILE A 45 -8.56 -21.87 8.66
C ILE A 45 -7.47 -22.21 7.64
N ALA A 46 -6.30 -21.57 7.69
CA ALA A 46 -5.20 -21.83 6.77
C ALA A 46 -4.74 -23.31 6.85
N GLN A 47 -4.62 -23.86 8.06
CA GLN A 47 -4.25 -25.26 8.25
C GLN A 47 -5.31 -26.23 7.70
N ALA A 48 -6.60 -25.93 7.93
CA ALA A 48 -7.69 -26.74 7.39
C ALA A 48 -7.74 -26.72 5.86
N GLU A 49 -7.47 -25.56 5.25
CA GLU A 49 -7.37 -25.41 3.79
C GLU A 49 -6.18 -26.19 3.22
N LYS A 50 -4.98 -26.10 3.83
CA LYS A 50 -3.80 -26.88 3.42
C LYS A 50 -4.04 -28.40 3.43
N THR A 51 -4.87 -28.87 4.36
CA THR A 51 -5.19 -30.30 4.49
C THR A 51 -6.45 -30.70 3.73
N GLY A 52 -7.00 -29.87 2.86
CA GLY A 52 -8.16 -30.15 2.02
C GLY A 52 -9.49 -30.33 2.77
N LYS A 53 -9.57 -29.92 4.06
CA LYS A 53 -10.75 -30.12 4.91
C LYS A 53 -11.80 -29.03 4.71
N ALA A 54 -12.44 -28.96 3.55
CA ALA A 54 -13.37 -27.91 3.14
C ALA A 54 -14.52 -27.66 4.14
N GLY A 55 -15.11 -28.72 4.71
CA GLY A 55 -16.15 -28.60 5.75
C GLY A 55 -15.64 -27.88 7.01
N LYS A 56 -14.41 -28.19 7.45
CA LYS A 56 -13.76 -27.53 8.59
C LYS A 56 -13.44 -26.06 8.28
N VAL A 57 -13.01 -25.75 7.06
CA VAL A 57 -12.80 -24.37 6.60
C VAL A 57 -14.10 -23.57 6.73
N LYS A 58 -15.20 -24.07 6.17
CA LYS A 58 -16.53 -23.44 6.22
C LYS A 58 -17.01 -23.21 7.66
N ALA A 59 -16.87 -24.21 8.54
CA ALA A 59 -17.22 -24.09 9.96
C ALA A 59 -16.38 -23.01 10.67
N LEU A 60 -15.06 -23.01 10.49
CA LEU A 60 -14.16 -22.04 11.11
C LEU A 60 -14.38 -20.60 10.58
N GLN A 61 -14.67 -20.45 9.28
CA GLN A 61 -15.06 -19.16 8.71
C GLN A 61 -16.34 -18.63 9.36
N ARG A 62 -17.35 -19.49 9.57
CA ARG A 62 -18.59 -19.13 10.27
C ARG A 62 -18.30 -18.69 11.72
N ILE A 63 -17.52 -19.48 12.47
CA ILE A 63 -17.13 -19.13 13.84
C ILE A 63 -16.45 -17.75 13.87
N LEU A 64 -15.50 -17.50 12.96
CA LEU A 64 -14.80 -16.21 12.91
C LEU A 64 -15.75 -15.06 12.60
N ALA A 65 -16.64 -15.20 11.62
CA ALA A 65 -17.60 -14.15 11.23
C ALA A 65 -18.61 -13.82 12.35
N HIS A 66 -18.88 -14.75 13.26
CA HIS A 66 -19.75 -14.53 14.41
C HIS A 66 -18.99 -14.06 15.66
N SER A 67 -17.67 -14.23 15.72
CA SER A 67 -16.84 -13.82 16.85
C SER A 67 -16.88 -12.31 17.09
N PHE A 68 -17.14 -11.90 18.33
CA PHE A 68 -17.16 -10.49 18.69
C PHE A 68 -15.79 -9.83 18.51
N SER A 69 -14.70 -10.55 18.81
CA SER A 69 -13.33 -10.09 18.53
C SER A 69 -13.10 -9.78 17.05
N ALA A 70 -13.65 -10.59 16.14
CA ALA A 70 -13.53 -10.32 14.72
C ALA A 70 -14.36 -9.09 14.28
N LYS A 71 -15.55 -8.88 14.87
CA LYS A 71 -16.37 -7.69 14.64
C LYS A 71 -15.66 -6.41 15.13
N LEU A 72 -15.07 -6.44 16.32
CA LEU A 72 -14.24 -5.34 16.84
C LEU A 72 -13.07 -5.04 15.91
N TRP A 73 -12.34 -6.09 15.50
CA TRP A 73 -11.18 -5.93 14.61
C TRP A 73 -11.55 -5.39 13.23
N ALA A 74 -12.67 -5.83 12.66
CA ALA A 74 -13.20 -5.34 11.40
C ALA A 74 -13.60 -3.85 11.49
N THR A 75 -14.31 -3.46 12.55
CA THR A 75 -14.68 -2.06 12.83
C THR A 75 -13.43 -1.19 12.98
N ARG A 76 -12.45 -1.61 13.79
CA ARG A 76 -11.18 -0.90 13.96
C ARG A 76 -10.46 -0.68 12.63
N ARG A 77 -10.41 -1.70 11.77
CA ARG A 77 -9.79 -1.59 10.43
C ARG A 77 -10.39 -0.48 9.59
N VAL A 78 -11.71 -0.33 9.63
CA VAL A 78 -12.44 0.68 8.85
C VAL A 78 -12.19 2.08 9.38
N VAL A 79 -12.22 2.28 10.71
CA VAL A 79 -12.07 3.61 11.33
C VAL A 79 -10.62 4.10 11.41
N VAL A 80 -9.63 3.24 11.21
CA VAL A 80 -8.20 3.62 11.16
C VAL A 80 -7.73 3.88 9.73
N ASN A 81 -8.44 3.37 8.71
CA ASN A 81 -8.07 3.52 7.30
C ASN A 81 -8.16 5.00 6.84
N LYS A 82 -7.38 5.37 5.83
CA LYS A 82 -7.45 6.69 5.18
C LYS A 82 -8.85 7.04 4.66
N GLY A 83 -9.63 6.05 4.21
CA GLY A 83 -11.02 6.19 3.76
C GLY A 83 -12.04 6.49 4.87
N ARG A 84 -11.66 6.54 6.15
CA ARG A 84 -12.57 6.81 7.30
C ARG A 84 -13.32 8.13 7.20
N ARG A 85 -12.83 9.09 6.42
CA ARG A 85 -13.44 10.42 6.23
C ARG A 85 -14.36 10.49 5.00
N SER A 86 -14.51 9.41 4.25
CA SER A 86 -15.32 9.37 3.02
C SER A 86 -16.58 8.55 3.29
N PRO A 87 -17.75 9.17 3.46
CA PRO A 87 -19.00 8.44 3.70
C PRO A 87 -19.49 7.72 2.44
N GLY A 88 -20.34 6.70 2.62
CA GLY A 88 -21.11 6.07 1.56
C GLY A 88 -22.28 6.92 1.08
N VAL A 89 -23.30 6.29 0.52
CA VAL A 89 -24.56 6.96 0.10
C VAL A 89 -25.37 7.48 1.28
N ASP A 90 -25.17 6.92 2.48
CA ASP A 90 -25.87 7.27 3.71
C ASP A 90 -25.30 8.48 4.44
N GLY A 91 -24.17 9.03 4.00
CA GLY A 91 -23.50 10.15 4.66
C GLY A 91 -22.87 9.81 6.03
N VAL A 92 -23.02 8.58 6.52
CA VAL A 92 -22.64 8.17 7.88
C VAL A 92 -21.13 7.94 8.03
N LEU A 93 -20.57 8.46 9.13
CA LEU A 93 -19.18 8.21 9.56
C LEU A 93 -19.18 7.85 11.05
N TRP A 94 -18.29 6.95 11.46
CA TRP A 94 -18.12 6.57 12.88
C TRP A 94 -16.96 7.36 13.50
N LYS A 95 -17.29 8.44 14.18
CA LYS A 95 -16.33 9.38 14.77
C LYS A 95 -16.05 9.08 16.24
N THR A 96 -17.10 8.86 17.03
CA THR A 96 -17.00 8.66 18.48
C THR A 96 -16.68 7.21 18.86
N PRO A 97 -16.12 6.94 20.05
CA PRO A 97 -15.97 5.60 20.58
C PRO A 97 -17.28 4.82 20.69
N GLU A 98 -18.35 5.50 21.08
CA GLU A 98 -19.69 4.94 21.22
C GLU A 98 -20.23 4.43 19.88
N GLU A 99 -20.19 5.26 18.81
CA GLU A 99 -20.61 4.86 17.46
C GLU A 99 -19.85 3.62 16.97
N LYS A 100 -18.55 3.52 17.27
CA LYS A 100 -17.70 2.37 16.90
C LYS A 100 -18.10 1.10 17.65
N TRP A 101 -18.44 1.23 18.94
CA TRP A 101 -18.88 0.09 19.76
C TRP A 101 -20.24 -0.43 19.29
N ILE A 102 -21.20 0.46 19.11
CA ILE A 102 -22.55 0.12 18.60
C ILE A 102 -22.42 -0.53 17.22
N ALA A 103 -21.61 0.04 16.35
CA ALA A 103 -21.35 -0.52 15.02
C ALA A 103 -20.77 -1.94 15.11
N ALA A 104 -19.78 -2.20 15.97
CA ALA A 104 -19.21 -3.52 16.14
C ALA A 104 -20.25 -4.55 16.62
N ARG A 105 -21.13 -4.17 17.55
CA ARG A 105 -22.22 -5.03 18.05
C ARG A 105 -23.29 -5.31 16.99
N SER A 106 -23.56 -4.34 16.12
CA SER A 106 -24.59 -4.45 15.07
C SER A 106 -24.19 -5.36 13.89
N LEU A 107 -22.92 -5.67 13.71
CA LEU A 107 -22.46 -6.52 12.60
C LEU A 107 -23.01 -7.95 12.72
N ARG A 108 -23.96 -8.30 11.82
CA ARG A 108 -24.58 -9.63 11.76
C ARG A 108 -25.02 -9.94 10.35
N ALA A 109 -24.98 -11.22 9.96
CA ALA A 109 -25.43 -11.67 8.64
C ALA A 109 -26.96 -11.68 8.49
N ARG A 110 -27.66 -12.07 9.58
CA ARG A 110 -29.13 -12.11 9.60
C ARG A 110 -29.70 -10.71 9.47
N GLY A 111 -30.58 -10.48 8.50
CA GLY A 111 -31.19 -9.19 8.23
C GLY A 111 -30.27 -8.16 7.54
N TYR A 112 -28.99 -8.52 7.27
CA TYR A 112 -28.09 -7.63 6.56
C TYR A 112 -28.50 -7.43 5.10
N ARG A 113 -28.62 -6.16 4.70
CA ARG A 113 -28.84 -5.73 3.31
C ARG A 113 -27.82 -4.64 3.01
N PRO A 114 -26.88 -4.85 2.09
CA PRO A 114 -25.94 -3.81 1.68
C PRO A 114 -26.68 -2.66 0.99
N ARG A 115 -26.18 -1.45 1.17
CA ARG A 115 -26.69 -0.29 0.43
C ARG A 115 -25.92 -0.15 -0.89
N PRO A 116 -26.51 0.50 -1.91
CA PRO A 116 -25.80 0.84 -3.13
C PRO A 116 -24.51 1.62 -2.83
N LEU A 117 -23.52 1.47 -3.68
CA LEU A 117 -22.24 2.16 -3.51
C LEU A 117 -22.32 3.59 -4.07
N ARG A 118 -21.68 4.54 -3.41
CA ARG A 118 -21.54 5.89 -3.93
C ARG A 118 -20.45 5.96 -4.99
N ARG A 119 -20.81 6.24 -6.25
CA ARG A 119 -19.88 6.38 -7.36
C ARG A 119 -19.24 7.77 -7.35
N ILE A 120 -17.91 7.81 -7.48
CA ILE A 120 -17.12 9.03 -7.72
C ILE A 120 -16.06 8.74 -8.78
N TYR A 121 -15.55 9.79 -9.42
CA TYR A 121 -14.52 9.66 -10.44
C TYR A 121 -13.22 10.31 -9.99
N ILE A 122 -12.11 9.59 -10.18
CA ILE A 122 -10.78 10.09 -9.87
C ILE A 122 -9.98 10.19 -11.17
N PRO A 123 -9.36 11.36 -11.48
CA PRO A 123 -8.58 11.53 -12.68
C PRO A 123 -7.34 10.61 -12.68
N LYS A 124 -7.14 9.89 -13.78
CA LYS A 124 -5.92 9.12 -14.06
C LYS A 124 -4.85 10.06 -14.64
N LYS A 125 -3.57 9.64 -14.58
CA LYS A 125 -2.45 10.41 -15.16
C LYS A 125 -2.57 10.67 -16.67
N ASN A 126 -3.35 9.87 -17.39
CA ASN A 126 -3.60 10.01 -18.83
C ASN A 126 -4.87 10.82 -19.16
N GLY A 127 -5.45 11.55 -18.19
CA GLY A 127 -6.67 12.34 -18.37
C GLY A 127 -7.97 11.54 -18.32
N LYS A 128 -7.95 10.21 -18.45
CA LYS A 128 -9.15 9.37 -18.30
C LYS A 128 -9.59 9.34 -16.83
N LEU A 129 -10.88 9.16 -16.59
CA LEU A 129 -11.43 9.01 -15.25
C LEU A 129 -11.39 7.55 -14.80
N ARG A 130 -11.15 7.33 -13.49
CA ARG A 130 -11.31 6.02 -12.84
C ARG A 130 -12.54 6.06 -11.98
N PRO A 131 -13.55 5.22 -12.22
CA PRO A 131 -14.69 5.10 -11.32
C PRO A 131 -14.22 4.47 -9.99
N LEU A 132 -14.65 5.06 -8.89
CA LEU A 132 -14.46 4.53 -7.54
C LEU A 132 -15.81 4.40 -6.87
N SER A 133 -16.15 3.23 -6.38
CA SER A 133 -17.42 2.94 -5.72
C SER A 133 -17.20 2.81 -4.21
N ILE A 134 -17.80 3.71 -3.45
CA ILE A 134 -17.58 3.85 -2.01
C ILE A 134 -18.74 3.19 -1.25
N PRO A 135 -18.52 2.05 -0.56
CA PRO A 135 -19.54 1.41 0.29
C PRO A 135 -19.79 2.24 1.55
N THR A 136 -20.93 2.03 2.23
CA THR A 136 -21.21 2.59 3.56
C THR A 136 -20.20 2.09 4.59
N MET A 137 -20.12 2.74 5.76
CA MET A 137 -19.25 2.30 6.84
C MET A 137 -19.61 0.88 7.31
N THR A 138 -20.90 0.57 7.39
CA THR A 138 -21.40 -0.76 7.75
C THR A 138 -21.00 -1.81 6.72
N ASP A 139 -21.16 -1.52 5.43
CA ASP A 139 -20.78 -2.46 4.37
C ASP A 139 -19.28 -2.70 4.34
N ARG A 140 -18.47 -1.66 4.56
CA ARG A 140 -17.01 -1.80 4.71
C ARG A 140 -16.64 -2.70 5.88
N ALA A 141 -17.31 -2.55 7.04
CA ALA A 141 -17.04 -3.38 8.22
C ALA A 141 -17.50 -4.82 8.00
N MET A 142 -18.63 -5.05 7.35
CA MET A 142 -19.08 -6.38 6.94
C MET A 142 -18.09 -7.03 5.96
N GLN A 143 -17.67 -6.31 4.92
CA GLN A 143 -16.62 -6.79 4.01
C GLN A 143 -15.31 -7.09 4.75
N ALA A 144 -14.89 -6.22 5.67
CA ALA A 144 -13.68 -6.43 6.48
C ALA A 144 -13.81 -7.68 7.37
N LEU A 145 -14.97 -7.92 7.95
CA LEU A 145 -15.26 -9.09 8.79
C LEU A 145 -15.12 -10.40 8.00
N TYR A 146 -15.79 -10.48 6.85
CA TYR A 146 -15.70 -11.68 5.99
C TYR A 146 -14.32 -11.84 5.35
N LEU A 147 -13.62 -10.74 5.07
CA LEU A 147 -12.25 -10.76 4.59
C LEU A 147 -11.28 -11.39 5.61
N LEU A 148 -11.51 -11.22 6.93
CA LEU A 148 -10.70 -11.90 7.95
C LEU A 148 -10.78 -13.43 7.80
N ALA A 149 -11.95 -13.94 7.41
CA ALA A 149 -12.20 -15.37 7.22
C ALA A 149 -11.74 -15.88 5.84
N LEU A 150 -11.81 -15.04 4.80
CA LEU A 150 -11.45 -15.41 3.42
C LEU A 150 -9.94 -15.34 3.16
N ASN A 151 -9.23 -14.36 3.72
CA ASN A 151 -7.80 -14.15 3.50
C ASN A 151 -6.92 -15.39 3.76
N PRO A 152 -7.11 -16.18 4.84
CA PRO A 152 -6.31 -17.37 5.06
C PRO A 152 -6.45 -18.41 3.93
N VAL A 153 -7.64 -18.56 3.37
CA VAL A 153 -7.91 -19.46 2.25
C VAL A 153 -7.26 -18.93 0.97
N ALA A 154 -7.48 -17.63 0.67
CA ALA A 154 -6.89 -16.99 -0.49
C ALA A 154 -5.35 -17.09 -0.49
N GLU A 155 -4.71 -16.90 0.67
CA GLU A 155 -3.24 -17.01 0.78
C GLU A 155 -2.71 -18.42 0.62
N VAL A 156 -3.47 -19.44 0.99
CA VAL A 156 -3.08 -20.86 0.77
C VAL A 156 -3.21 -21.25 -0.70
N ARG A 157 -4.24 -20.75 -1.40
CA ARG A 157 -4.49 -21.03 -2.82
C ARG A 157 -3.67 -20.18 -3.78
N ALA A 158 -3.16 -19.05 -3.31
CA ALA A 158 -2.53 -18.05 -4.17
C ALA A 158 -1.32 -18.60 -4.92
N ASP A 159 -1.20 -18.23 -6.19
CA ASP A 159 -0.01 -18.49 -6.99
C ASP A 159 1.26 -18.00 -6.27
N PRO A 160 2.35 -18.78 -6.26
CA PRO A 160 3.60 -18.47 -5.55
C PRO A 160 4.18 -17.11 -5.93
N ASN A 161 4.11 -16.73 -7.21
CA ASN A 161 4.68 -15.50 -7.76
C ASN A 161 3.64 -14.40 -8.02
N SER A 162 2.52 -14.43 -7.28
CA SER A 162 1.55 -13.35 -7.18
C SER A 162 1.84 -12.46 -5.98
N TYR A 163 1.90 -11.13 -6.16
CA TYR A 163 2.37 -10.17 -5.15
C TYR A 163 1.36 -9.06 -4.81
N GLY A 164 0.49 -8.66 -5.76
CA GLY A 164 -0.47 -7.60 -5.55
C GLY A 164 -1.51 -7.90 -4.48
N PHE A 165 -1.83 -6.92 -3.63
CA PHE A 165 -2.86 -7.00 -2.58
C PHE A 165 -2.68 -8.08 -1.51
N ARG A 166 -1.58 -8.84 -1.53
CA ARG A 166 -1.29 -9.91 -0.58
C ARG A 166 -0.55 -9.40 0.67
N PRO A 167 -0.80 -9.97 1.87
CA PRO A 167 -0.11 -9.59 3.09
C PRO A 167 1.41 -9.75 2.99
N TYR A 168 2.14 -8.75 3.47
CA TYR A 168 3.61 -8.68 3.50
C TYR A 168 4.30 -8.68 2.14
N ARG A 169 3.59 -8.74 1.03
CA ARG A 169 4.14 -8.63 -0.31
C ARG A 169 4.06 -7.20 -0.83
N SER A 170 4.94 -6.84 -1.74
CA SER A 170 5.10 -5.49 -2.28
C SER A 170 5.58 -5.51 -3.72
N THR A 171 5.58 -4.37 -4.39
CA THR A 171 6.19 -4.20 -5.72
C THR A 171 7.66 -4.58 -5.74
N ALA A 172 8.39 -4.34 -4.63
CA ALA A 172 9.79 -4.75 -4.52
C ALA A 172 9.98 -6.28 -4.54
N ASP A 173 9.00 -7.05 -4.04
CA ASP A 173 9.02 -8.52 -4.11
C ASP A 173 8.81 -8.99 -5.56
N ALA A 174 7.88 -8.36 -6.31
CA ALA A 174 7.65 -8.67 -7.73
C ALA A 174 8.89 -8.33 -8.59
N LEU A 175 9.47 -7.14 -8.40
CA LEU A 175 10.72 -6.76 -9.07
C LEU A 175 11.88 -7.67 -8.66
N GLY A 176 11.95 -8.10 -7.40
CA GLY A 176 12.90 -9.08 -6.92
C GLY A 176 12.74 -10.43 -7.61
N GLN A 177 11.51 -10.85 -7.93
CA GLN A 177 11.25 -12.06 -8.72
C GLN A 177 11.71 -11.89 -10.16
N CYS A 178 11.43 -10.75 -10.79
CA CYS A 178 11.96 -10.45 -12.12
C CYS A 178 13.50 -10.55 -12.13
N PHE A 179 14.17 -10.03 -11.09
CA PHE A 179 15.61 -10.19 -10.97
C PHE A 179 16.03 -11.66 -10.89
N CYS A 180 15.35 -12.49 -10.09
CA CYS A 180 15.64 -13.92 -9.99
C CYS A 180 15.47 -14.68 -11.31
N VAL A 181 14.46 -14.28 -12.12
CA VAL A 181 14.17 -14.90 -13.42
C VAL A 181 15.21 -14.52 -14.47
N PHE A 182 15.52 -13.21 -14.58
CA PHE A 182 16.32 -12.70 -15.70
C PHE A 182 17.82 -12.57 -15.44
N ALA A 183 18.29 -12.57 -14.19
CA ALA A 183 19.71 -12.37 -13.89
C ALA A 183 20.62 -13.56 -14.23
N LYS A 184 20.04 -14.73 -14.47
CA LYS A 184 20.79 -15.95 -14.80
C LYS A 184 21.34 -15.91 -16.24
N LYS A 185 22.47 -16.62 -16.50
CA LYS A 185 23.01 -16.82 -17.86
C LYS A 185 21.95 -17.49 -18.75
N CYS A 186 21.41 -18.63 -18.31
CA CYS A 186 20.29 -19.32 -18.98
C CYS A 186 18.96 -18.73 -18.50
N SER A 187 18.64 -17.51 -18.89
CA SER A 187 17.36 -16.88 -18.59
C SER A 187 16.43 -16.90 -19.83
N PRO A 188 15.11 -16.78 -19.65
CA PRO A 188 14.20 -16.59 -20.76
C PRO A 188 14.57 -15.34 -21.56
N LYS A 189 14.39 -15.42 -22.88
CA LYS A 189 14.69 -14.31 -23.80
C LYS A 189 13.49 -13.42 -24.06
N VAL A 190 12.29 -13.99 -24.01
CA VAL A 190 11.06 -13.33 -24.41
C VAL A 190 10.11 -13.17 -23.24
N VAL A 191 9.40 -12.06 -23.22
CA VAL A 191 8.46 -11.67 -22.18
C VAL A 191 7.15 -11.22 -22.82
N PHE A 192 6.07 -11.80 -22.40
CA PHE A 192 4.74 -11.28 -22.62
C PHE A 192 4.36 -10.38 -21.43
N ASP A 193 4.34 -9.06 -21.67
CA ASP A 193 3.87 -8.05 -20.72
C ASP A 193 2.37 -7.84 -20.97
N ALA A 194 1.55 -8.17 -19.98
CA ALA A 194 0.10 -8.25 -20.15
C ALA A 194 -0.66 -7.46 -19.08
N ASP A 195 -1.69 -6.75 -19.55
CA ASP A 195 -2.68 -6.02 -18.74
C ASP A 195 -4.08 -6.59 -19.00
N ILE A 196 -4.88 -6.77 -17.97
CA ILE A 196 -6.26 -7.26 -18.09
C ILE A 196 -7.19 -6.07 -18.27
N LYS A 197 -8.05 -6.13 -19.32
CA LYS A 197 -8.99 -5.07 -19.66
C LYS A 197 -10.06 -4.94 -18.57
N ALA A 198 -10.11 -3.80 -17.89
CA ALA A 198 -11.12 -3.48 -16.87
C ALA A 198 -11.34 -4.60 -15.83
N CYS A 199 -10.26 -5.23 -15.34
CA CYS A 199 -10.29 -6.45 -14.54
C CYS A 199 -11.37 -6.44 -13.44
N PHE A 200 -11.40 -5.40 -12.60
CA PHE A 200 -12.39 -5.30 -11.51
C PHE A 200 -13.83 -5.16 -11.99
N ASP A 201 -14.04 -4.59 -13.15
CA ASP A 201 -15.38 -4.22 -13.64
C ASP A 201 -16.02 -5.33 -14.48
N ARG A 202 -15.27 -6.42 -14.81
CA ARG A 202 -15.71 -7.49 -15.72
C ARG A 202 -15.70 -8.90 -15.13
N ILE A 203 -15.27 -9.09 -13.88
CA ILE A 203 -15.24 -10.43 -13.29
C ILE A 203 -16.65 -11.02 -13.25
N SER A 204 -16.82 -12.22 -13.82
CA SER A 204 -18.08 -12.95 -13.87
C SER A 204 -18.67 -13.21 -12.47
N HIS A 205 -19.89 -12.73 -12.20
CA HIS A 205 -20.63 -13.00 -10.95
C HIS A 205 -20.92 -14.51 -10.79
N PRO A 206 -21.40 -15.24 -11.82
CA PRO A 206 -21.57 -16.69 -11.74
C PRO A 206 -20.29 -17.41 -11.34
N TRP A 207 -19.14 -17.02 -11.94
CA TRP A 207 -17.85 -17.61 -11.58
C TRP A 207 -17.49 -17.36 -10.12
N LEU A 208 -17.63 -16.11 -9.63
CA LEU A 208 -17.38 -15.76 -8.23
C LEU A 208 -18.26 -16.56 -7.27
N LEU A 209 -19.55 -16.66 -7.58
CA LEU A 209 -20.51 -17.41 -6.77
C LEU A 209 -20.22 -18.93 -6.75
N ALA A 210 -19.70 -19.50 -7.81
CA ALA A 210 -19.28 -20.90 -7.85
C ALA A 210 -17.98 -21.13 -7.07
N ASN A 211 -16.95 -20.31 -7.29
CA ASN A 211 -15.56 -20.63 -6.94
C ASN A 211 -15.04 -20.00 -5.65
N VAL A 212 -15.57 -18.82 -5.21
CA VAL A 212 -15.06 -18.14 -4.01
C VAL A 212 -15.52 -18.86 -2.75
N PRO A 213 -14.63 -19.34 -1.87
CA PRO A 213 -14.98 -20.17 -0.70
C PRO A 213 -15.41 -19.29 0.50
N MET A 214 -16.59 -18.68 0.40
CA MET A 214 -17.22 -17.88 1.45
C MET A 214 -18.74 -18.06 1.46
N ASP A 215 -19.43 -17.43 2.40
CA ASP A 215 -20.89 -17.38 2.46
C ASP A 215 -21.46 -16.78 1.15
N LYS A 216 -22.12 -17.65 0.38
CA LYS A 216 -22.64 -17.29 -0.95
C LYS A 216 -23.80 -16.30 -0.87
N ALA A 217 -24.60 -16.33 0.20
CA ALA A 217 -25.70 -15.39 0.37
C ALA A 217 -25.18 -13.96 0.59
N ILE A 218 -24.13 -13.82 1.38
CA ILE A 218 -23.48 -12.53 1.61
C ILE A 218 -22.76 -12.04 0.33
N LEU A 219 -22.03 -12.92 -0.35
CA LEU A 219 -21.34 -12.57 -1.59
C LEU A 219 -22.35 -12.09 -2.64
N ARG A 220 -23.46 -12.82 -2.86
CA ARG A 220 -24.51 -12.44 -3.81
C ARG A 220 -25.08 -11.05 -3.50
N LYS A 221 -25.32 -10.75 -2.22
CA LYS A 221 -25.82 -9.44 -1.81
C LYS A 221 -24.85 -8.30 -2.17
N TRP A 222 -23.55 -8.50 -1.99
CA TRP A 222 -22.55 -7.47 -2.35
C TRP A 222 -22.41 -7.27 -3.85
N LEU A 223 -22.48 -8.35 -4.63
CA LEU A 223 -22.40 -8.29 -6.09
C LEU A 223 -23.63 -7.60 -6.69
N ALA A 224 -24.80 -7.80 -6.10
CA ALA A 224 -26.07 -7.20 -6.53
C ALA A 224 -26.36 -5.81 -5.93
N ALA A 225 -25.46 -5.23 -5.13
CA ALA A 225 -25.74 -3.99 -4.40
C ALA A 225 -25.93 -2.75 -5.29
N GLY A 226 -25.43 -2.77 -6.52
CA GLY A 226 -25.49 -1.63 -7.43
C GLY A 226 -24.68 -0.41 -6.97
N TYR A 227 -24.77 0.68 -7.71
CA TYR A 227 -24.17 1.96 -7.32
C TYR A 227 -25.05 3.14 -7.67
N VAL A 228 -24.91 4.22 -6.93
CA VAL A 228 -25.60 5.49 -7.16
C VAL A 228 -24.60 6.48 -7.76
N GLU A 229 -25.00 7.07 -8.88
CA GLU A 229 -24.30 8.14 -9.56
C GLU A 229 -25.27 9.28 -9.88
N ALA A 230 -24.95 10.49 -9.48
CA ALA A 230 -25.80 11.67 -9.66
C ALA A 230 -27.28 11.40 -9.29
N THR A 231 -27.53 10.72 -8.15
CA THR A 231 -28.84 10.32 -7.61
C THR A 231 -29.54 9.15 -8.31
N VAL A 232 -29.03 8.65 -9.43
CA VAL A 232 -29.60 7.50 -10.16
C VAL A 232 -28.94 6.20 -9.68
N LEU A 233 -29.76 5.17 -9.43
CA LEU A 233 -29.32 3.82 -9.08
C LEU A 233 -29.07 3.00 -10.36
N TYR A 234 -27.87 2.44 -10.46
CA TYR A 234 -27.46 1.54 -11.52
C TYR A 234 -27.24 0.13 -10.97
N PRO A 235 -27.78 -0.90 -11.59
CA PRO A 235 -27.51 -2.29 -11.23
C PRO A 235 -26.06 -2.67 -11.55
N THR A 236 -25.57 -3.75 -10.95
CA THR A 236 -24.27 -4.35 -11.25
C THR A 236 -24.49 -5.79 -11.68
N GLU A 237 -24.20 -6.12 -12.94
CA GLU A 237 -24.40 -7.45 -13.53
C GLU A 237 -23.09 -8.25 -13.58
N GLU A 238 -21.96 -7.55 -13.61
CA GLU A 238 -20.60 -8.12 -13.61
C GLU A 238 -19.64 -7.28 -12.77
N GLY A 239 -18.50 -7.83 -12.48
CA GLY A 239 -17.42 -7.13 -11.79
C GLY A 239 -17.54 -7.07 -10.27
N THR A 240 -16.54 -6.51 -9.67
CA THR A 240 -16.48 -6.19 -8.24
C THR A 240 -16.18 -4.71 -8.07
N PRO A 241 -16.82 -4.01 -7.12
CA PRO A 241 -16.71 -2.56 -7.02
C PRO A 241 -15.27 -2.13 -6.72
N GLN A 242 -14.71 -1.26 -7.57
CA GLN A 242 -13.44 -0.60 -7.27
C GLN A 242 -13.59 0.31 -6.04
N GLY A 243 -13.02 -0.11 -4.91
CA GLY A 243 -13.11 0.58 -3.61
C GLY A 243 -13.72 -0.26 -2.49
N GLY A 244 -14.28 -1.43 -2.79
CA GLY A 244 -14.66 -2.43 -1.79
C GLY A 244 -13.44 -3.00 -1.06
N ILE A 245 -13.56 -3.25 0.24
CA ILE A 245 -12.46 -3.80 1.05
C ILE A 245 -12.12 -5.24 0.64
N ILE A 246 -13.10 -5.99 0.19
CA ILE A 246 -12.94 -7.41 -0.20
C ILE A 246 -12.55 -7.58 -1.67
N SER A 247 -12.85 -6.61 -2.55
CA SER A 247 -12.66 -6.71 -3.99
C SER A 247 -11.23 -7.10 -4.42
N PRO A 248 -10.14 -6.60 -3.78
CA PRO A 248 -8.79 -7.03 -4.13
C PRO A 248 -8.51 -8.52 -3.94
N VAL A 249 -9.12 -9.14 -2.92
CA VAL A 249 -8.95 -10.59 -2.66
C VAL A 249 -9.83 -11.40 -3.61
N LEU A 250 -11.03 -10.91 -3.96
CA LEU A 250 -11.86 -11.54 -4.98
C LEU A 250 -11.15 -11.56 -6.33
N ALA A 251 -10.55 -10.43 -6.74
CA ALA A 251 -9.75 -10.36 -7.97
C ALA A 251 -8.53 -11.30 -7.94
N ASN A 252 -7.82 -11.41 -6.82
CA ASN A 252 -6.72 -12.37 -6.69
C ASN A 252 -7.20 -13.82 -6.83
N LEU A 253 -8.28 -14.19 -6.13
CA LEU A 253 -8.86 -15.54 -6.24
C LEU A 253 -9.33 -15.88 -7.67
N THR A 254 -9.81 -14.87 -8.41
CA THR A 254 -10.19 -15.03 -9.82
C THR A 254 -8.97 -15.31 -10.70
N LEU A 255 -7.83 -14.71 -10.41
CA LEU A 255 -6.60 -14.82 -11.20
C LEU A 255 -5.64 -15.90 -10.69
N ASP A 256 -5.87 -16.47 -9.50
CA ASP A 256 -5.05 -17.56 -8.98
C ASP A 256 -5.26 -18.84 -9.80
N GLY A 257 -4.16 -19.53 -10.10
CA GLY A 257 -4.08 -20.62 -11.06
C GLY A 257 -3.53 -20.22 -12.43
N LEU A 258 -3.37 -18.93 -12.72
CA LEU A 258 -2.78 -18.43 -13.96
C LEU A 258 -1.35 -18.94 -14.16
N GLU A 259 -0.55 -18.97 -13.08
CA GLU A 259 0.81 -19.50 -13.11
C GLU A 259 0.83 -20.99 -13.47
N ARG A 260 -0.07 -21.78 -12.91
CA ARG A 260 -0.23 -23.22 -13.22
C ARG A 260 -0.61 -23.44 -14.68
N VAL A 261 -1.64 -22.74 -15.18
CA VAL A 261 -2.09 -22.85 -16.58
C VAL A 261 -0.98 -22.49 -17.56
N ALA A 262 -0.22 -21.43 -17.29
CA ALA A 262 0.92 -21.05 -18.13
C ALA A 262 2.01 -22.11 -18.15
N HIS A 263 2.29 -22.77 -17.05
CA HIS A 263 3.27 -23.86 -16.97
C HIS A 263 2.77 -25.14 -17.67
N GLU A 264 1.50 -25.50 -17.49
CA GLU A 264 0.90 -26.70 -18.11
C GLU A 264 0.79 -26.59 -19.64
N ALA A 265 0.57 -25.39 -20.17
CA ALA A 265 0.51 -25.14 -21.61
C ALA A 265 1.87 -25.24 -22.31
N ALA A 266 2.96 -25.15 -21.58
CA ALA A 266 4.29 -25.07 -22.15
C ALA A 266 5.00 -26.44 -22.14
N PRO A 267 5.75 -26.81 -23.21
CA PRO A 267 6.57 -28.01 -23.19
C PRO A 267 7.69 -27.91 -22.16
N GLY A 268 8.23 -29.05 -21.74
CA GLY A 268 9.34 -29.09 -20.78
C GLY A 268 10.55 -28.23 -21.23
N ARG A 269 11.27 -27.63 -20.30
CA ARG A 269 12.44 -26.75 -20.53
C ARG A 269 12.13 -25.43 -21.27
N SER A 270 10.87 -24.99 -21.32
CA SER A 270 10.44 -23.77 -22.01
C SER A 270 10.80 -22.46 -21.29
N LEU A 271 11.33 -22.54 -20.07
CA LEU A 271 11.65 -21.38 -19.22
C LEU A 271 10.45 -20.44 -18.96
N VAL A 272 9.24 -21.04 -18.89
CA VAL A 272 8.05 -20.28 -18.54
C VAL A 272 8.10 -19.90 -17.07
N ASN A 273 7.92 -18.63 -16.76
CA ASN A 273 7.75 -18.10 -15.41
C ASN A 273 6.65 -17.05 -15.46
N VAL A 274 5.86 -16.97 -14.40
CA VAL A 274 4.83 -15.93 -14.24
C VAL A 274 5.21 -15.03 -13.08
N VAL A 275 5.07 -13.71 -13.25
CA VAL A 275 5.21 -12.73 -12.17
C VAL A 275 3.99 -11.82 -12.22
N ARG A 276 3.13 -11.88 -11.23
CA ARG A 276 1.86 -11.16 -11.20
C ARG A 276 1.79 -10.14 -10.07
N TYR A 277 1.33 -8.94 -10.40
CA TYR A 277 1.01 -7.91 -9.42
C TYR A 277 -0.40 -7.35 -9.67
N ALA A 278 -1.41 -7.93 -9.02
CA ALA A 278 -2.82 -7.68 -9.28
C ALA A 278 -3.23 -8.06 -10.71
N ASP A 279 -3.65 -7.08 -11.50
CA ASP A 279 -4.04 -7.19 -12.92
C ASP A 279 -2.84 -7.09 -13.89
N ASP A 280 -1.70 -6.52 -13.47
CA ASP A 280 -0.46 -6.50 -14.25
C ASP A 280 0.30 -7.81 -14.10
N PHE A 281 0.68 -8.49 -15.17
CA PHE A 281 1.48 -9.71 -15.09
C PHE A 281 2.44 -9.89 -16.26
N LEU A 282 3.50 -10.63 -15.99
CA LEU A 282 4.52 -11.01 -16.96
C LEU A 282 4.53 -12.52 -17.11
N VAL A 283 4.65 -12.99 -18.35
CA VAL A 283 4.92 -14.40 -18.63
C VAL A 283 6.17 -14.47 -19.51
N THR A 284 7.12 -15.32 -19.13
CA THR A 284 8.37 -15.48 -19.87
C THR A 284 8.40 -16.79 -20.63
N ALA A 285 9.19 -16.86 -21.69
CA ALA A 285 9.52 -18.11 -22.35
C ALA A 285 10.90 -18.06 -23.00
N ARG A 286 11.36 -19.22 -23.50
CA ARG A 286 12.62 -19.32 -24.24
C ARG A 286 12.49 -18.66 -25.61
N THR A 287 11.36 -18.83 -26.32
CA THR A 287 11.11 -18.33 -27.66
C THR A 287 9.72 -17.70 -27.80
N PRO A 288 9.52 -16.81 -28.80
CA PRO A 288 8.22 -16.17 -29.05
C PRO A 288 7.11 -17.15 -29.43
N GLU A 289 7.43 -18.23 -30.15
CA GLU A 289 6.47 -19.23 -30.61
C GLU A 289 5.80 -19.92 -29.43
N ILE A 290 6.58 -20.28 -28.37
CA ILE A 290 6.03 -20.88 -27.15
C ILE A 290 5.00 -19.96 -26.51
N LEU A 291 5.25 -18.65 -26.47
CA LEU A 291 4.28 -17.69 -25.95
C LEU A 291 3.06 -17.58 -26.85
N ASN A 292 3.24 -17.33 -28.13
CA ASN A 292 2.16 -16.98 -29.05
C ASN A 292 1.24 -18.16 -29.37
N GLU A 293 1.80 -19.35 -29.55
CA GLU A 293 1.05 -20.52 -30.00
C GLU A 293 0.48 -21.36 -28.87
N LYS A 294 1.11 -21.34 -27.67
CA LYS A 294 0.73 -22.24 -26.58
C LYS A 294 0.27 -21.49 -25.32
N VAL A 295 1.12 -20.61 -24.78
CA VAL A 295 0.88 -20.03 -23.45
C VAL A 295 -0.18 -18.93 -23.48
N ILE A 296 -0.11 -18.01 -24.45
CA ILE A 296 -1.08 -16.90 -24.57
C ILE A 296 -2.50 -17.43 -24.86
N PRO A 297 -2.72 -18.38 -25.80
CA PRO A 297 -4.04 -18.97 -26.01
C PRO A 297 -4.61 -19.64 -24.74
N ALA A 298 -3.80 -20.41 -24.00
CA ALA A 298 -4.23 -21.04 -22.75
C ALA A 298 -4.62 -20.00 -21.68
N ILE A 299 -3.86 -18.91 -21.57
CA ILE A 299 -4.19 -17.80 -20.66
C ILE A 299 -5.47 -17.09 -21.12
N LYS A 300 -5.67 -16.86 -22.41
CA LYS A 300 -6.91 -16.26 -22.95
C LYS A 300 -8.12 -17.12 -22.59
N THR A 301 -8.06 -18.44 -22.75
CA THR A 301 -9.11 -19.39 -22.36
C THR A 301 -9.38 -19.32 -20.84
N PHE A 302 -8.32 -19.38 -20.03
CA PHE A 302 -8.41 -19.26 -18.58
C PHE A 302 -9.11 -17.96 -18.13
N LEU A 303 -8.81 -16.84 -18.77
CA LEU A 303 -9.42 -15.53 -18.45
C LEU A 303 -10.88 -15.46 -18.93
N ALA A 304 -11.18 -15.99 -20.12
CA ALA A 304 -12.53 -15.99 -20.72
C ALA A 304 -13.55 -16.71 -19.83
N GLU A 305 -13.19 -17.88 -19.23
CA GLU A 305 -14.02 -18.58 -18.24
C GLU A 305 -14.44 -17.70 -17.05
N ARG A 306 -13.66 -16.65 -16.76
CA ARG A 306 -13.84 -15.74 -15.63
C ARG A 306 -14.47 -14.41 -16.04
N GLY A 307 -14.86 -14.27 -17.33
CA GLY A 307 -15.39 -13.03 -17.90
C GLY A 307 -14.33 -11.97 -18.18
N LEU A 308 -13.05 -12.37 -18.24
CA LEU A 308 -11.93 -11.46 -18.39
C LEU A 308 -11.26 -11.58 -19.75
N GLU A 309 -10.69 -10.47 -20.22
CA GLU A 309 -9.98 -10.37 -21.49
C GLU A 309 -8.63 -9.68 -21.31
N ILE A 310 -7.65 -10.05 -22.12
CA ILE A 310 -6.36 -9.33 -22.22
C ILE A 310 -6.58 -8.02 -22.98
N SER A 311 -5.94 -6.94 -22.52
CA SER A 311 -5.91 -5.67 -23.23
C SER A 311 -4.87 -5.72 -24.36
N GLU A 312 -5.30 -5.94 -25.62
CA GLU A 312 -4.39 -6.04 -26.77
C GLU A 312 -3.58 -4.76 -26.99
N GLU A 313 -4.19 -3.58 -26.73
CA GLU A 313 -3.50 -2.28 -26.85
C GLU A 313 -2.30 -2.12 -25.91
N LYS A 314 -2.31 -2.80 -24.76
CA LYS A 314 -1.30 -2.64 -23.72
C LYS A 314 -0.40 -3.85 -23.56
N SER A 315 -0.80 -4.99 -24.12
CA SER A 315 -0.08 -6.25 -23.98
C SER A 315 0.80 -6.49 -25.19
N LYS A 316 2.03 -6.92 -24.95
CA LYS A 316 2.98 -7.18 -26.06
C LYS A 316 4.00 -8.26 -25.66
N VAL A 317 4.46 -8.97 -26.68
CA VAL A 317 5.63 -9.84 -26.60
C VAL A 317 6.88 -9.03 -26.94
N THR A 318 7.88 -9.05 -26.07
CA THR A 318 9.10 -8.23 -26.20
C THR A 318 10.31 -9.07 -25.86
N ASP A 319 11.43 -8.86 -26.57
CA ASP A 319 12.72 -9.42 -26.19
C ASP A 319 13.31 -8.69 -24.98
N ILE A 320 13.96 -9.41 -24.08
CA ILE A 320 14.58 -8.85 -22.87
C ILE A 320 15.75 -7.90 -23.20
N GLU A 321 16.40 -8.03 -24.37
CA GLU A 321 17.45 -7.12 -24.80
C GLU A 321 16.89 -5.79 -25.33
N THR A 322 15.66 -5.79 -25.87
CA THR A 322 14.90 -4.57 -26.16
C THR A 322 14.42 -3.91 -24.87
N GLY A 323 14.00 -4.72 -23.88
CA GLY A 323 13.54 -4.30 -22.57
C GLY A 323 12.07 -3.88 -22.53
N PHE A 324 11.51 -3.85 -21.34
CA PHE A 324 10.12 -3.51 -21.08
C PHE A 324 9.96 -2.77 -19.73
N ASP A 325 8.82 -2.11 -19.54
CA ASP A 325 8.50 -1.39 -18.30
C ASP A 325 7.51 -2.21 -17.46
N PHE A 326 7.88 -2.58 -16.25
CA PHE A 326 6.99 -3.26 -15.31
C PHE A 326 7.02 -2.58 -13.94
N LEU A 327 5.84 -2.30 -13.36
CA LEU A 327 5.69 -1.61 -12.06
C LEU A 327 6.53 -0.33 -11.96
N GLY A 328 6.64 0.41 -13.07
CA GLY A 328 7.38 1.66 -13.14
C GLY A 328 8.90 1.51 -13.20
N ALA A 329 9.42 0.31 -13.34
CA ALA A 329 10.83 0.02 -13.60
C ALA A 329 11.03 -0.47 -15.02
N THR A 330 12.06 0.02 -15.72
CA THR A 330 12.54 -0.57 -16.98
C THR A 330 13.45 -1.74 -16.66
N ILE A 331 13.16 -2.90 -17.22
CA ILE A 331 13.90 -4.16 -17.09
C ILE A 331 14.50 -4.48 -18.45
N ARG A 332 15.82 -4.57 -18.55
CA ARG A 332 16.51 -4.81 -19.80
C ARG A 332 17.83 -5.54 -19.57
N LYS A 333 18.22 -6.40 -20.51
CA LYS A 333 19.57 -6.96 -20.59
C LYS A 333 20.44 -6.18 -21.56
N TYR A 334 21.69 -5.96 -21.17
CA TYR A 334 22.74 -5.38 -22.00
C TYR A 334 23.93 -6.35 -21.93
N ASP A 335 24.31 -6.90 -23.05
CA ASP A 335 25.43 -7.86 -23.15
C ASP A 335 25.37 -8.94 -22.06
N GLY A 336 24.19 -9.55 -21.90
CA GLY A 336 23.94 -10.60 -20.90
C GLY A 336 23.78 -10.12 -19.44
N LYS A 337 24.01 -8.83 -19.16
CA LYS A 337 23.87 -8.25 -17.81
C LYS A 337 22.49 -7.60 -17.64
N LEU A 338 21.75 -8.05 -16.64
CA LEU A 338 20.43 -7.47 -16.30
C LEU A 338 20.58 -6.11 -15.63
N LEU A 339 19.90 -5.11 -16.16
CA LEU A 339 19.77 -3.79 -15.57
C LEU A 339 18.29 -3.49 -15.30
N MET A 340 17.98 -3.07 -14.08
CA MET A 340 16.67 -2.63 -13.67
C MET A 340 16.78 -1.19 -13.15
N THR A 341 16.09 -0.24 -13.79
CA THR A 341 16.15 1.19 -13.46
C THR A 341 14.75 1.79 -13.36
N PRO A 342 14.55 2.93 -12.68
CA PRO A 342 13.29 3.66 -12.75
C PRO A 342 12.96 4.01 -14.21
N SER A 343 11.72 3.73 -14.64
CA SER A 343 11.33 3.95 -16.05
C SER A 343 11.28 5.45 -16.38
N ARG A 344 11.59 5.79 -17.64
CA ARG A 344 11.52 7.17 -18.13
C ARG A 344 10.16 7.81 -17.89
N LYS A 345 9.09 7.04 -18.12
CA LYS A 345 7.69 7.46 -17.88
C LYS A 345 7.44 7.79 -16.40
N SER A 346 7.98 6.97 -15.48
CA SER A 346 7.84 7.18 -14.04
C SER A 346 8.61 8.41 -13.56
N VAL A 347 9.86 8.59 -14.02
CA VAL A 347 10.69 9.76 -13.70
C VAL A 347 10.03 11.05 -14.19
N LYS A 348 9.59 11.08 -15.47
CA LYS A 348 8.88 12.23 -16.05
C LYS A 348 7.64 12.58 -15.24
N GLY A 349 6.75 11.60 -15.00
CA GLY A 349 5.51 11.83 -14.25
C GLY A 349 5.75 12.29 -12.81
N PHE A 350 6.83 11.83 -12.16
CA PHE A 350 7.22 12.31 -10.85
C PHE A 350 7.67 13.78 -10.90
N LEU A 351 8.57 14.12 -11.80
CA LEU A 351 9.07 15.50 -11.95
C LEU A 351 7.95 16.47 -12.33
N ASP A 352 7.01 16.07 -13.18
CA ASP A 352 5.85 16.88 -13.54
C ASP A 352 4.94 17.12 -12.33
N SER A 353 4.72 16.09 -11.47
CA SER A 353 4.00 16.25 -10.21
C SER A 353 4.68 17.20 -9.23
N ILE A 354 6.01 17.15 -9.12
CA ILE A 354 6.82 18.07 -8.30
C ILE A 354 6.69 19.50 -8.84
N ARG A 355 6.89 19.72 -10.15
CA ARG A 355 6.75 21.02 -10.80
C ARG A 355 5.35 21.60 -10.63
N GLY A 356 4.30 20.76 -10.79
CA GLY A 356 2.91 21.17 -10.53
C GLY A 356 2.70 21.63 -9.09
N THR A 357 3.29 20.94 -8.10
CA THR A 357 3.22 21.37 -6.70
C THR A 357 3.93 22.71 -6.47
N ILE A 358 5.11 22.89 -7.04
CA ILE A 358 5.87 24.15 -6.95
C ILE A 358 5.06 25.29 -7.57
N LYS A 359 4.43 25.08 -8.74
CA LYS A 359 3.60 26.09 -9.44
C LYS A 359 2.37 26.46 -8.61
N ALA A 360 1.66 25.48 -8.04
CA ALA A 360 0.48 25.69 -7.20
C ALA A 360 0.79 26.48 -5.91
N HIS A 361 2.05 26.48 -5.46
CA HIS A 361 2.51 27.21 -4.26
C HIS A 361 3.41 28.40 -4.58
N ALA A 362 3.17 29.08 -5.70
CA ALA A 362 3.98 30.25 -6.12
C ALA A 362 3.99 31.36 -5.08
N GLY A 363 2.84 31.68 -4.46
CA GLY A 363 2.67 32.67 -3.40
C GLY A 363 2.86 32.17 -1.98
N GLY A 364 2.94 30.83 -1.79
CA GLY A 364 2.97 30.21 -0.47
C GLY A 364 4.27 30.38 0.31
N ALA A 365 4.25 30.08 1.61
CA ALA A 365 5.44 30.09 2.44
C ALA A 365 6.43 28.99 2.00
N PHE A 366 7.71 29.34 1.90
CA PHE A 366 8.76 28.42 1.46
C PHE A 366 8.87 27.17 2.34
N ARG A 367 8.68 27.33 3.64
CA ARG A 367 8.65 26.22 4.60
C ARG A 367 7.54 25.22 4.29
N GLU A 368 6.34 25.68 3.96
CA GLU A 368 5.22 24.80 3.60
C GLU A 368 5.50 24.07 2.29
N LEU A 369 6.04 24.75 1.28
CA LEU A 369 6.45 24.11 0.04
C LEU A 369 7.45 22.98 0.31
N THR A 370 8.49 23.23 1.12
CA THR A 370 9.48 22.21 1.49
C THR A 370 8.83 21.04 2.22
N ARG A 371 7.88 21.30 3.15
CA ARG A 371 7.14 20.26 3.86
C ARG A 371 6.27 19.40 2.95
N LEU A 372 5.70 19.97 1.89
CA LEU A 372 4.90 19.25 0.90
C LEU A 372 5.77 18.40 -0.04
N LEU A 373 6.95 18.90 -0.42
CA LEU A 373 7.85 18.20 -1.33
C LEU A 373 8.58 17.04 -0.67
N ASN A 374 9.07 17.20 0.56
CA ASN A 374 9.90 16.21 1.26
C ASN A 374 9.29 14.81 1.34
N PRO A 375 8.02 14.61 1.76
CA PRO A 375 7.41 13.29 1.79
C PRO A 375 7.28 12.65 0.41
N ARG A 376 7.06 13.46 -0.64
CA ARG A 376 6.93 13.00 -2.02
C ARG A 376 8.27 12.51 -2.57
N ILE A 377 9.34 13.29 -2.39
CA ILE A 377 10.69 12.93 -2.84
C ILE A 377 11.18 11.68 -2.11
N ARG A 378 11.03 11.66 -0.78
CA ARG A 378 11.40 10.50 0.05
C ARG A 378 10.61 9.25 -0.33
N GLY A 379 9.30 9.37 -0.52
CA GLY A 379 8.43 8.26 -0.91
C GLY A 379 8.82 7.66 -2.26
N TRP A 380 9.10 8.52 -3.26
CA TRP A 380 9.54 8.10 -4.59
C TRP A 380 10.92 7.43 -4.56
N ALA A 381 11.90 8.02 -3.89
CA ALA A 381 13.24 7.44 -3.76
C ALA A 381 13.20 6.09 -3.02
N ASN A 382 12.44 5.98 -1.94
CA ASN A 382 12.27 4.71 -1.22
C ASN A 382 11.59 3.62 -2.05
N TYR A 383 10.71 3.98 -2.99
CA TYR A 383 10.11 3.02 -3.92
C TYR A 383 11.15 2.37 -4.83
N TYR A 384 12.11 3.16 -5.34
CA TYR A 384 13.13 2.71 -6.29
C TYR A 384 14.48 2.32 -5.66
N ARG A 385 14.63 2.40 -4.36
CA ARG A 385 15.90 2.09 -3.66
C ARG A 385 16.40 0.64 -3.83
N ASN A 386 15.54 -0.25 -4.32
CA ASN A 386 15.83 -1.69 -4.46
C ASN A 386 16.38 -2.07 -5.84
N ILE A 387 16.49 -1.11 -6.75
CA ILE A 387 16.97 -1.28 -8.11
C ILE A 387 18.09 -0.26 -8.40
N VAL A 388 18.68 -0.33 -9.58
CA VAL A 388 19.80 0.57 -9.97
C VAL A 388 19.26 1.97 -10.25
N SER A 389 19.24 2.82 -9.24
CA SER A 389 18.58 4.14 -9.30
C SER A 389 19.48 5.32 -8.92
N SER A 390 20.73 5.10 -8.49
CA SER A 390 21.63 6.16 -8.01
C SER A 390 21.79 7.31 -9.01
N ARG A 391 22.16 7.02 -10.26
CA ARG A 391 22.27 8.05 -11.32
C ARG A 391 20.96 8.78 -11.60
N VAL A 392 19.83 8.07 -11.51
CA VAL A 392 18.51 8.64 -11.70
C VAL A 392 18.14 9.56 -10.53
N PHE A 393 18.48 9.19 -9.31
CA PHE A 393 18.26 10.03 -8.12
C PHE A 393 19.01 11.36 -8.23
N THR A 394 20.30 11.34 -8.64
CA THR A 394 21.08 12.56 -8.88
C THR A 394 20.43 13.46 -9.94
N LYS A 395 20.00 12.87 -11.09
CA LYS A 395 19.28 13.64 -12.13
C LYS A 395 17.98 14.26 -11.62
N VAL A 396 17.24 13.53 -10.79
CA VAL A 396 16.00 14.02 -10.18
C VAL A 396 16.29 15.16 -9.22
N ASP A 397 17.32 15.04 -8.38
CA ASP A 397 17.73 16.11 -7.46
C ASP A 397 18.12 17.38 -8.20
N SER A 398 18.92 17.28 -9.28
CA SER A 398 19.28 18.42 -10.12
C SER A 398 18.03 19.08 -10.73
N ALA A 399 17.11 18.30 -11.29
CA ALA A 399 15.89 18.84 -11.88
C ALA A 399 14.97 19.54 -10.86
N ILE A 400 14.92 19.02 -9.61
CA ILE A 400 14.18 19.66 -8.51
C ILE A 400 14.89 20.95 -8.06
N PHE A 401 16.21 20.91 -7.94
CA PHE A 401 17.04 22.08 -7.62
C PHE A 401 16.76 23.23 -8.60
N ASP A 402 16.85 22.96 -9.91
CA ASP A 402 16.56 23.95 -10.95
C ASP A 402 15.13 24.51 -10.87
N ALA A 403 14.16 23.66 -10.58
CA ALA A 403 12.77 24.09 -10.42
C ALA A 403 12.60 25.00 -9.20
N MET A 404 13.28 24.70 -8.09
CA MET A 404 13.26 25.53 -6.88
C MET A 404 13.98 26.88 -7.09
N VAL A 405 15.12 26.89 -7.77
CA VAL A 405 15.85 28.15 -8.11
C VAL A 405 14.98 29.04 -9.00
N ARG A 406 14.30 28.43 -10.01
CA ARG A 406 13.35 29.21 -10.84
C ARG A 406 12.19 29.79 -10.03
N TRP A 407 11.66 29.04 -9.05
CA TRP A 407 10.62 29.53 -8.14
C TRP A 407 11.13 30.68 -7.29
N MET A 408 12.35 30.62 -6.73
CA MET A 408 12.98 31.69 -5.94
C MET A 408 13.19 32.96 -6.76
N ARG A 409 13.70 32.86 -8.00
CA ARG A 409 13.90 33.97 -8.92
C ARG A 409 12.59 34.67 -9.30
N ARG A 410 11.53 33.92 -9.57
CA ARG A 410 10.20 34.49 -9.86
C ARG A 410 9.62 35.22 -8.67
N ARG A 411 9.87 34.73 -7.46
CA ARG A 411 9.40 35.38 -6.22
C ARG A 411 10.17 36.63 -5.89
N HIS A 412 11.42 36.74 -6.30
CA HIS A 412 12.31 37.84 -6.01
C HIS A 412 13.02 38.32 -7.29
N PRO A 413 12.28 38.93 -8.24
CA PRO A 413 12.82 39.27 -9.56
C PRO A 413 13.94 40.32 -9.50
N ARG A 414 13.93 41.17 -8.50
CA ARG A 414 14.94 42.25 -8.31
C ARG A 414 16.12 41.85 -7.41
N LYS A 415 16.22 40.57 -6.99
CA LYS A 415 17.30 40.11 -6.08
C LYS A 415 18.28 39.19 -6.82
N GLY A 416 19.57 39.47 -6.62
CA GLY A 416 20.66 38.68 -7.20
C GLY A 416 20.84 37.30 -6.54
N LEU A 417 21.69 36.47 -7.14
CA LEU A 417 22.00 35.11 -6.67
C LEU A 417 22.61 35.09 -5.26
N SER A 418 23.46 36.07 -4.92
CA SER A 418 24.06 36.18 -3.59
C SER A 418 22.98 36.29 -2.51
N TRP A 419 22.00 37.19 -2.71
CA TRP A 419 20.88 37.35 -1.80
C TRP A 419 20.05 36.06 -1.67
N LEU A 420 19.73 35.38 -2.81
CA LEU A 420 19.00 34.10 -2.79
C LEU A 420 19.79 33.05 -2.03
N ARG A 421 21.13 33.03 -2.18
CA ARG A 421 21.99 32.08 -1.44
C ARG A 421 21.88 32.29 0.06
N THR A 422 21.98 33.51 0.54
CA THR A 422 21.83 33.82 1.97
C THR A 422 20.44 33.47 2.49
N ARG A 423 19.39 33.72 1.71
CA ARG A 423 17.99 33.56 2.13
C ARG A 423 17.50 32.10 2.13
N TYR A 424 17.92 31.31 1.15
CA TYR A 424 17.31 30.00 0.85
C TYR A 424 18.27 28.82 0.94
N PHE A 425 19.56 29.07 1.16
CA PHE A 425 20.54 28.00 1.20
C PHE A 425 21.35 28.05 2.49
N ARG A 426 21.89 26.90 2.85
CA ARG A 426 22.88 26.76 3.91
C ARG A 426 23.98 25.80 3.53
N SER A 427 25.09 25.88 4.21
CA SER A 427 26.18 24.89 4.14
C SER A 427 26.18 24.05 5.42
N SER A 428 26.51 22.75 5.29
CA SER A 428 26.66 21.85 6.43
C SER A 428 27.75 20.80 6.11
N GLY A 429 28.87 20.91 6.79
CA GLY A 429 30.07 20.14 6.47
C GLY A 429 30.55 20.42 5.04
N HIS A 430 30.85 19.38 4.29
CA HIS A 430 31.28 19.47 2.87
C HIS A 430 30.13 19.74 1.89
N ARG A 431 28.88 19.85 2.37
CA ARG A 431 27.71 20.09 1.50
C ARG A 431 27.39 21.56 1.48
N HIS A 432 27.46 22.14 0.30
CA HIS A 432 27.06 23.52 0.01
C HIS A 432 25.75 23.52 -0.79
N TRP A 433 25.08 24.65 -0.84
CA TRP A 433 23.84 24.86 -1.59
C TRP A 433 22.67 23.95 -1.13
N ILE A 434 22.59 23.65 0.18
CA ILE A 434 21.45 22.91 0.72
C ILE A 434 20.27 23.87 0.78
N ILE A 435 19.24 23.60 -0.04
CA ILE A 435 17.97 24.34 -0.02
C ILE A 435 17.32 24.12 1.34
N THR A 436 17.06 25.21 2.08
CA THR A 436 16.57 25.15 3.45
C THR A 436 15.56 26.24 3.78
N ALA A 437 14.58 25.93 4.59
CA ALA A 437 13.71 26.92 5.25
C ALA A 437 14.17 27.12 6.70
N ALA A 438 14.65 28.32 7.01
CA ALA A 438 14.95 28.68 8.39
C ALA A 438 13.67 29.14 9.12
N THR A 439 13.53 28.74 10.38
CA THR A 439 12.43 29.15 11.26
C THR A 439 13.00 29.52 12.62
N TRP A 440 12.75 30.69 13.06
CA TRP A 440 13.06 31.15 14.41
C TRP A 440 12.07 30.51 15.40
N LYS A 441 12.59 29.99 16.50
CA LYS A 441 11.81 29.49 17.61
C LYS A 441 11.69 30.60 18.69
N ALA A 442 10.80 30.37 19.66
CA ALA A 442 10.62 31.31 20.78
C ALA A 442 11.90 31.49 21.63
N ASP A 443 12.78 30.48 21.68
CA ASP A 443 14.07 30.49 22.36
C ASP A 443 15.20 31.16 21.54
N SER A 444 14.86 31.96 20.53
CA SER A 444 15.80 32.58 19.58
C SER A 444 16.69 31.62 18.79
N SER A 445 16.47 30.29 18.93
CA SER A 445 17.18 29.30 18.12
C SER A 445 16.60 29.19 16.72
N VAL A 446 17.44 28.87 15.72
CA VAL A 446 17.00 28.66 14.34
C VAL A 446 16.84 27.16 14.04
N SER A 447 15.63 26.79 13.64
CA SER A 447 15.33 25.46 13.12
C SER A 447 15.36 25.45 11.60
N TYR A 448 16.09 24.51 11.02
CA TYR A 448 16.21 24.36 9.57
C TYR A 448 15.37 23.18 9.07
N THR A 449 14.62 23.41 8.00
CA THR A 449 13.89 22.38 7.26
C THR A 449 14.50 22.25 5.86
N ASP A 450 15.40 21.30 5.68
CA ASP A 450 16.08 21.08 4.41
C ASP A 450 15.16 20.41 3.40
N LEU A 451 15.35 20.76 2.12
CA LEU A 451 14.75 20.01 1.03
C LEU A 451 15.43 18.65 0.94
N PHE A 452 14.61 17.60 0.97
CA PHE A 452 15.10 16.23 0.92
C PHE A 452 15.70 15.90 -0.45
N GLN A 453 16.85 15.23 -0.49
CA GLN A 453 17.49 14.76 -1.71
C GLN A 453 17.23 13.27 -1.91
N ALA A 454 16.79 12.88 -3.11
CA ALA A 454 16.57 11.50 -3.47
C ALA A 454 17.88 10.68 -3.40
N SER A 455 19.00 11.29 -3.80
CA SER A 455 20.35 10.70 -3.75
C SER A 455 20.86 10.38 -2.33
N SER A 456 20.24 10.97 -1.30
CA SER A 456 20.55 10.60 0.09
C SER A 456 19.99 9.24 0.52
N VAL A 457 19.10 8.66 -0.28
CA VAL A 457 18.53 7.33 0.01
C VAL A 457 19.50 6.24 -0.45
N PRO A 458 20.02 5.41 0.46
CA PRO A 458 20.96 4.35 0.09
C PRO A 458 20.26 3.27 -0.74
N ILE A 459 20.92 2.82 -1.80
CA ILE A 459 20.47 1.70 -2.60
C ILE A 459 20.71 0.42 -1.81
N ARG A 460 19.67 -0.40 -1.64
CA ARG A 460 19.74 -1.64 -0.85
C ARG A 460 19.00 -2.76 -1.57
N ARG A 461 19.63 -3.92 -1.71
CA ARG A 461 18.97 -5.10 -2.27
C ARG A 461 17.76 -5.49 -1.42
N HIS A 462 16.63 -5.73 -2.08
CA HIS A 462 15.45 -6.26 -1.41
C HIS A 462 15.54 -7.76 -1.21
N VAL A 463 15.20 -8.20 -0.01
CA VAL A 463 15.02 -9.63 0.28
C VAL A 463 13.56 -9.98 0.03
N LYS A 464 13.31 -10.71 -1.04
CA LYS A 464 11.98 -11.15 -1.47
C LYS A 464 11.37 -12.09 -0.43
N VAL A 465 10.06 -11.97 -0.21
CA VAL A 465 9.31 -12.92 0.61
C VAL A 465 9.35 -14.32 -0.03
N GLN A 466 9.58 -15.34 0.78
CA GLN A 466 9.55 -16.74 0.31
C GLN A 466 8.18 -17.05 -0.32
N ALA A 467 8.18 -17.72 -1.47
CA ALA A 467 6.96 -17.98 -2.26
C ALA A 467 5.90 -18.74 -1.44
N ALA A 468 6.30 -19.80 -0.75
CA ALA A 468 5.43 -20.63 0.07
C ALA A 468 5.02 -20.00 1.42
N ALA A 469 5.65 -18.88 1.82
CA ALA A 469 5.35 -18.29 3.12
C ALA A 469 4.02 -17.56 3.11
N THR A 470 3.14 -17.92 4.04
CA THR A 470 1.90 -17.19 4.32
C THR A 470 1.86 -16.71 5.77
N ALA A 471 1.36 -15.49 5.98
CA ALA A 471 1.24 -14.89 7.31
C ALA A 471 0.27 -15.61 8.25
N PHE A 472 -0.54 -16.50 7.72
CA PHE A 472 -1.55 -17.27 8.45
C PHE A 472 -1.07 -18.66 8.87
N ASP A 473 0.08 -19.11 8.35
CA ASP A 473 0.68 -20.38 8.75
C ASP A 473 1.56 -20.19 9.99
N PRO A 474 1.30 -20.91 11.09
CA PRO A 474 2.11 -20.87 12.30
C PRO A 474 3.59 -21.19 12.06
N ALA A 475 3.93 -22.06 11.10
CA ALA A 475 5.31 -22.40 10.75
C ALA A 475 6.14 -21.20 10.31
N PHE A 476 5.51 -20.18 9.69
CA PHE A 476 6.19 -18.97 9.24
C PHE A 476 6.10 -17.80 10.21
N ARG A 477 5.58 -17.99 11.43
CA ARG A 477 5.42 -16.91 12.42
C ARG A 477 6.74 -16.20 12.73
N ASP A 478 7.80 -16.96 12.98
CA ASP A 478 9.11 -16.41 13.32
C ASP A 478 9.77 -15.76 12.11
N TYR A 479 9.62 -16.33 10.94
CA TYR A 479 10.04 -15.73 9.69
C TYR A 479 9.44 -14.33 9.50
N PHE A 480 8.11 -14.18 9.61
CA PHE A 480 7.46 -12.87 9.47
C PHE A 480 7.77 -11.92 10.62
N ARG A 481 8.03 -12.42 11.83
CA ARG A 481 8.49 -11.60 12.97
C ARG A 481 9.89 -11.02 12.69
N LYS A 482 10.82 -11.82 12.22
CA LYS A 482 12.17 -11.39 11.79
C LYS A 482 12.06 -10.38 10.63
N LEU A 483 11.29 -10.69 9.61
CA LEU A 483 11.08 -9.81 8.44
C LEU A 483 10.53 -8.43 8.85
N ARG A 484 9.58 -8.38 9.77
CA ARG A 484 9.06 -7.10 10.30
C ARG A 484 10.14 -6.31 11.05
N LYS A 485 10.90 -6.96 11.93
CA LYS A 485 12.00 -6.30 12.67
C LYS A 485 12.99 -5.68 11.70
N THR A 486 13.47 -6.45 10.72
CA THR A 486 14.41 -5.97 9.69
C THR A 486 13.84 -4.79 8.90
N ARG A 487 12.58 -4.86 8.45
CA ARG A 487 11.92 -3.77 7.69
C ARG A 487 11.70 -2.52 8.56
N THR A 488 11.43 -2.67 9.86
CA THR A 488 11.27 -1.55 10.80
C THR A 488 12.61 -0.91 11.13
N GLN A 489 13.64 -1.70 11.41
CA GLN A 489 15.00 -1.20 11.66
C GLN A 489 15.56 -0.46 10.45
N THR A 490 15.32 -0.97 9.23
CA THR A 490 15.70 -0.28 7.99
C THR A 490 15.01 1.08 7.87
N LYS A 491 13.70 1.17 8.21
CA LYS A 491 12.97 2.46 8.22
C LYS A 491 13.48 3.41 9.30
N ALA A 492 13.77 2.92 10.51
CA ALA A 492 14.29 3.73 11.61
C ALA A 492 15.70 4.26 11.29
N ALA A 493 16.60 3.42 10.77
CA ALA A 493 17.94 3.83 10.34
C ALA A 493 17.91 4.90 9.23
N ASP A 494 16.91 4.85 8.33
CA ASP A 494 16.71 5.87 7.31
C ASP A 494 16.21 7.22 7.90
N HIS A 495 15.53 7.18 9.06
CA HIS A 495 15.14 8.38 9.79
C HIS A 495 16.27 8.95 10.66
N THR A 496 17.07 8.09 11.29
CA THR A 496 18.19 8.51 12.17
C THR A 496 19.43 8.91 11.38
N GLY A 497 19.68 8.32 10.22
CA GLY A 497 20.80 8.70 9.33
C GLY A 497 20.71 10.18 8.88
N SER A 498 19.50 10.71 8.72
CA SER A 498 19.31 12.16 8.46
C SER A 498 19.51 13.03 9.71
N PHE A 499 19.33 12.49 10.91
CA PHE A 499 19.53 13.18 12.19
C PHE A 499 20.97 13.12 12.67
N GLN A 500 21.68 11.99 12.49
CA GLN A 500 23.07 11.84 12.91
C GLN A 500 24.04 12.63 12.04
N ALA A 501 23.76 12.79 10.73
CA ALA A 501 24.53 13.69 9.87
C ALA A 501 24.41 15.16 10.35
N SER A 502 23.28 15.57 10.96
CA SER A 502 23.12 16.88 11.56
C SER A 502 23.70 16.99 12.98
N ALA A 503 23.78 15.89 13.74
CA ALA A 503 24.35 15.85 15.09
C ALA A 503 25.88 15.76 15.08
N ALA A 504 26.48 15.00 14.15
CA ALA A 504 27.93 14.97 13.93
C ALA A 504 28.46 16.34 13.50
N ALA A 505 27.70 17.07 12.67
CA ALA A 505 28.04 18.44 12.30
C ALA A 505 27.93 19.45 13.46
N ARG A 506 27.21 19.12 14.54
CA ARG A 506 27.17 19.93 15.76
C ARG A 506 28.38 19.72 16.68
N ARG A 507 28.88 18.47 16.80
CA ARG A 507 30.05 18.13 17.65
C ARG A 507 31.36 18.68 17.08
N SER A 508 31.52 18.77 15.76
CA SER A 508 32.73 19.33 15.14
C SER A 508 32.86 20.85 15.27
N ARG A 509 31.79 21.57 15.65
CA ARG A 509 31.85 23.04 15.91
C ARG A 509 32.22 23.41 17.34
N GLN A 510 32.18 22.47 18.29
CA GLN A 510 32.56 22.72 19.69
C GLN A 510 34.03 22.49 19.97
N HIS A 511 34.82 22.01 18.98
CA HIS A 511 36.26 21.75 19.12
C HIS A 511 37.07 22.52 18.07
N GLN A 512 36.93 23.85 17.99
CA GLN A 512 37.95 24.70 17.43
C GLN A 512 38.54 25.55 18.58
N PRO A 513 39.83 25.31 18.99
CA PRO A 513 40.48 26.21 19.92
C PRO A 513 40.72 27.53 19.21
N GLY A 514 40.39 28.60 19.93
CA GLY A 514 40.56 29.98 19.46
C GLY A 514 42.03 30.25 19.09
N ARG A 515 42.24 30.70 17.86
CA ARG A 515 43.50 31.30 17.47
C ARG A 515 43.59 32.69 18.12
N VAL A 516 44.38 32.75 19.15
CA VAL A 516 44.89 34.01 19.71
C VAL A 516 45.80 34.64 18.66
N THR A 517 45.43 35.79 18.12
CA THR A 517 46.31 36.65 17.34
C THR A 517 47.22 37.43 18.31
N ALA A 518 48.46 37.01 18.42
CA ALA A 518 49.50 37.86 19.06
C ALA A 518 49.85 39.00 18.10
N ALA A 519 49.58 40.19 18.53
CA ALA A 519 50.13 41.41 17.95
C ALA A 519 51.57 41.52 18.43
N SER A 520 52.54 41.49 17.51
CA SER A 520 53.91 41.94 17.75
C SER A 520 54.10 43.26 16.98
N GLY A 521 54.16 44.35 17.71
CA GLY A 521 54.72 45.61 17.20
C GLY A 521 56.24 45.51 17.14
N LYS A 522 56.83 46.15 16.13
CA LYS A 522 58.10 46.91 16.27
C LYS A 522 58.41 47.66 14.97
N ALA A 523 58.72 48.96 15.21
CA ALA A 523 59.53 49.95 14.48
C ALA A 523 59.11 50.30 13.07
#